data_8cf96fc2281b024967f5d813df913f9f
#
_entry.id   8cf96fc2281b024967f5d813df913f9f
#
_cell.length_a   1.000
_cell.length_b   1.000
_cell.length_c   1.000
_cell.angle_alpha   90.00
_cell.angle_beta   90.00
_cell.angle_gamma   90.00
#
_symmetry.space_group_name_H-M   'P 1'
#
loop_
_entity.id
_entity.type
_entity.pdbx_description
1 polymer ?
#
loop_
_entity_poly.entity_id
_entity_poly.type
_entity_poly.pdbx_seq_one_letter_code
_entity_poly.pdbx_strand_id
1 'polypeptide(L)'
;MKTCKTVSTCTPMEEAQGTHVFDILGYSKHRGMGHDSDSYIRSGFFTVGGHNWAISFFPDGFNGYGQDYISVYLVLVSHRTKVRASCDMRLVDQYTGCSFSVHNIGPRIFNPADTTRVAPETPCFIRRDEIEGSAYLRDDRLTIECVVTVFKKPHVTETKSLPVIDMPPADMTEHVAKLLEEKKGFDVSFIVGGETIEVHRFVLAMRSPVFKAELYGSMREARTGQCITIKDMQ
;
A
#
# COMPACT_ATOMS: atom_id res chain seq x y z
N MET A 1 -9.32 -29.85 -20.54
CA MET A 1 -9.03 -29.60 -19.10
C MET A 1 -9.55 -28.23 -18.76
N LYS A 2 -10.53 -28.11 -17.85
CA LYS A 2 -10.99 -26.79 -17.40
C LYS A 2 -9.95 -26.25 -16.41
N THR A 3 -9.25 -25.19 -16.75
CA THR A 3 -8.33 -24.49 -15.85
C THR A 3 -9.14 -23.55 -14.96
N CYS A 4 -9.13 -23.80 -13.66
CA CYS A 4 -9.72 -22.91 -12.67
C CYS A 4 -8.68 -21.85 -12.29
N LYS A 5 -8.99 -20.54 -12.43
CA LYS A 5 -8.17 -19.44 -11.96
C LYS A 5 -8.71 -18.97 -10.62
N THR A 6 -7.92 -19.08 -9.57
CA THR A 6 -8.24 -18.55 -8.24
C THR A 6 -7.44 -17.27 -7.99
N VAL A 7 -8.04 -16.30 -7.33
CA VAL A 7 -7.39 -15.03 -6.95
C VAL A 7 -7.50 -14.86 -5.45
N SER A 8 -6.36 -14.65 -4.80
CA SER A 8 -6.28 -14.26 -3.39
C SER A 8 -5.86 -12.80 -3.30
N THR A 9 -6.48 -12.03 -2.41
CA THR A 9 -6.13 -10.63 -2.18
C THR A 9 -5.53 -10.50 -0.79
N CYS A 10 -4.33 -9.90 -0.71
CA CYS A 10 -3.69 -9.53 0.53
C CYS A 10 -3.97 -8.05 0.80
N THR A 11 -4.65 -7.74 1.89
CA THR A 11 -4.86 -6.36 2.35
C THR A 11 -3.96 -6.07 3.54
N PRO A 12 -3.24 -4.92 3.56
CA PRO A 12 -2.55 -4.48 4.76
C PRO A 12 -3.57 -4.28 5.87
N MET A 13 -3.23 -4.75 7.09
CA MET A 13 -4.09 -4.50 8.24
C MET A 13 -3.78 -3.14 8.87
N GLU A 14 -4.72 -2.68 9.68
CA GLU A 14 -4.63 -1.43 10.44
C GLU A 14 -3.32 -1.31 11.20
N GLU A 15 -2.75 -0.13 11.14
CA GLU A 15 -1.63 0.29 11.94
C GLU A 15 -2.15 0.97 13.22
N ALA A 16 -1.54 0.67 14.35
CA ALA A 16 -1.81 1.37 15.60
C ALA A 16 -0.60 2.22 15.95
N GLN A 17 -0.78 3.53 16.01
CA GLN A 17 0.28 4.46 16.39
C GLN A 17 -0.01 5.08 17.76
N GLY A 18 1.05 5.28 18.53
CA GLY A 18 1.00 5.99 19.81
C GLY A 18 2.30 6.71 20.09
N THR A 19 2.21 7.78 20.85
CA THR A 19 3.35 8.61 21.28
C THR A 19 3.47 8.57 22.81
N HIS A 20 4.69 8.39 23.29
CA HIS A 20 5.02 8.45 24.70
C HIS A 20 6.11 9.48 24.93
N VAL A 21 5.90 10.33 25.95
CA VAL A 21 6.87 11.34 26.36
C VAL A 21 7.47 10.91 27.70
N PHE A 22 8.78 10.91 27.78
CA PHE A 22 9.54 10.58 28.96
C PHE A 22 10.36 11.78 29.40
N ASP A 23 9.92 12.42 30.49
CA ASP A 23 10.61 13.55 31.12
C ASP A 23 11.62 13.05 32.15
N ILE A 24 12.86 13.44 31.96
CA ILE A 24 13.98 13.13 32.86
C ILE A 24 14.37 14.42 33.54
N LEU A 25 14.02 14.53 34.83
CA LEU A 25 14.36 15.65 35.69
C LEU A 25 15.64 15.34 36.46
N GLY A 26 16.52 16.32 36.61
CA GLY A 26 17.80 16.12 37.29
C GLY A 26 18.75 15.23 36.46
N TYR A 27 18.83 15.48 35.14
CA TYR A 27 19.68 14.74 34.22
C TYR A 27 21.12 14.58 34.75
N SER A 28 21.70 15.66 35.30
CA SER A 28 23.07 15.65 35.87
C SER A 28 23.25 14.68 37.03
N LYS A 29 22.19 14.42 37.81
CA LYS A 29 22.20 13.52 38.97
C LYS A 29 22.15 12.03 38.58
N HIS A 30 21.78 11.75 37.35
CA HIS A 30 21.71 10.38 36.85
C HIS A 30 23.02 9.90 36.19
N ARG A 31 24.03 10.80 36.13
CA ARG A 31 25.37 10.45 35.65
C ARG A 31 26.10 9.61 36.71
N GLY A 32 26.98 8.73 36.26
CA GLY A 32 27.75 7.83 37.11
C GLY A 32 27.00 6.57 37.53
N MET A 33 25.88 6.24 36.89
CA MET A 33 25.16 4.99 37.14
C MET A 33 25.89 3.76 36.61
N GLY A 34 26.85 3.96 35.70
CA GLY A 34 27.61 2.88 35.05
C GLY A 34 27.08 2.50 33.67
N HIS A 35 27.76 1.50 33.09
CA HIS A 35 27.50 1.08 31.68
C HIS A 35 26.90 -0.33 31.57
N ASP A 36 26.54 -0.93 32.72
CA ASP A 36 26.03 -2.29 32.78
C ASP A 36 24.59 -2.39 32.28
N SER A 37 24.16 -3.62 32.05
CA SER A 37 22.82 -3.93 31.57
C SER A 37 21.69 -3.42 32.47
N ASP A 38 21.98 -3.19 33.74
CA ASP A 38 21.02 -2.77 34.77
C ASP A 38 21.12 -1.29 35.14
N SER A 39 22.13 -0.59 34.58
CA SER A 39 22.41 0.82 34.82
C SER A 39 21.53 1.73 33.97
N TYR A 40 20.20 1.56 34.06
CA TYR A 40 19.25 2.37 33.29
C TYR A 40 18.06 2.83 34.11
N ILE A 41 17.43 3.88 33.62
CA ILE A 41 16.16 4.40 34.14
C ILE A 41 15.06 3.99 33.14
N ARG A 42 13.99 3.36 33.63
CA ARG A 42 12.85 2.95 32.82
C ARG A 42 11.71 3.95 32.95
N SER A 43 11.12 4.31 31.83
CA SER A 43 9.87 5.09 31.81
C SER A 43 8.70 4.30 32.38
N GLY A 44 7.59 4.94 32.64
CA GLY A 44 6.30 4.27 32.82
C GLY A 44 5.92 3.41 31.60
N PHE A 45 5.07 2.43 31.83
CA PHE A 45 4.55 1.60 30.73
C PHE A 45 3.49 2.37 29.95
N PHE A 46 3.50 2.21 28.62
CA PHE A 46 2.49 2.76 27.74
C PHE A 46 2.02 1.70 26.73
N THR A 47 0.79 1.85 26.24
CA THR A 47 0.17 0.82 25.42
C THR A 47 -0.04 1.32 24.00
N VAL A 48 0.48 0.58 23.00
CA VAL A 48 0.26 0.81 21.57
C VAL A 48 -0.03 -0.52 20.90
N GLY A 49 -1.11 -0.57 20.10
CA GLY A 49 -1.52 -1.76 19.37
C GLY A 49 -1.89 -2.96 20.27
N GLY A 50 -2.31 -2.69 21.54
CA GLY A 50 -2.61 -3.73 22.53
C GLY A 50 -1.38 -4.35 23.20
N HIS A 51 -0.20 -3.76 23.01
CA HIS A 51 1.07 -4.20 23.60
C HIS A 51 1.63 -3.13 24.53
N ASN A 52 2.27 -3.57 25.64
CA ASN A 52 2.92 -2.69 26.59
C ASN A 52 4.37 -2.45 26.21
N TRP A 53 4.76 -1.20 26.21
CA TRP A 53 6.08 -0.70 25.88
C TRP A 53 6.65 0.12 27.00
N ALA A 54 7.97 0.28 27.03
CA ALA A 54 8.69 1.21 27.91
C ALA A 54 9.93 1.73 27.19
N ILE A 55 10.44 2.88 27.66
CA ILE A 55 11.72 3.43 27.26
C ILE A 55 12.74 3.10 28.36
N SER A 56 13.90 2.59 27.96
CA SER A 56 15.07 2.45 28.86
C SER A 56 16.11 3.49 28.46
N PHE A 57 16.44 4.36 29.40
CA PHE A 57 17.40 5.44 29.26
C PHE A 57 18.67 5.12 30.06
N PHE A 58 19.81 5.15 29.39
CA PHE A 58 21.16 4.93 29.97
C PHE A 58 21.93 6.24 29.93
N PRO A 59 22.07 6.92 31.05
CA PRO A 59 22.73 8.24 31.11
C PRO A 59 24.21 8.19 30.75
N ASP A 60 24.88 7.08 31.07
CA ASP A 60 26.32 6.89 30.80
C ASP A 60 26.58 6.03 29.53
N GLY A 61 25.52 5.70 28.77
CA GLY A 61 25.62 4.81 27.64
C GLY A 61 25.55 3.33 28.02
N PHE A 62 25.50 2.48 27.01
CA PHE A 62 25.36 1.03 27.19
C PHE A 62 26.60 0.30 26.63
N ASN A 63 27.12 -0.68 27.38
CA ASN A 63 28.22 -1.58 27.02
C ASN A 63 29.58 -0.94 26.72
N GLY A 64 29.97 0.13 27.37
CA GLY A 64 31.33 0.68 27.28
C GLY A 64 31.76 1.25 25.93
N TYR A 65 31.06 0.90 24.83
CA TYR A 65 31.32 1.46 23.48
C TYR A 65 30.76 2.87 23.30
N GLY A 66 29.91 3.32 24.20
CA GLY A 66 29.22 4.59 24.14
C GLY A 66 29.49 5.49 25.34
N GLN A 67 30.73 5.50 25.89
CA GLN A 67 31.06 6.30 27.10
C GLN A 67 30.79 7.79 26.95
N ASP A 68 30.87 8.32 25.72
CA ASP A 68 30.56 9.70 25.40
C ASP A 68 29.11 9.94 24.97
N TYR A 69 28.30 8.87 24.95
CA TYR A 69 26.92 8.92 24.46
C TYR A 69 25.94 8.62 25.60
N ILE A 70 24.73 9.09 25.44
CA ILE A 70 23.59 8.49 26.12
C ILE A 70 23.00 7.39 25.22
N SER A 71 22.38 6.39 25.84
CA SER A 71 21.67 5.35 25.08
C SER A 71 20.20 5.30 25.45
N VAL A 72 19.33 5.14 24.45
CA VAL A 72 17.87 5.09 24.64
C VAL A 72 17.35 3.91 23.86
N TYR A 73 16.53 3.07 24.49
CA TYR A 73 15.96 1.89 23.87
C TYR A 73 14.46 1.81 24.07
N LEU A 74 13.74 1.45 23.02
CA LEU A 74 12.36 0.99 23.13
C LEU A 74 12.35 -0.48 23.51
N VAL A 75 11.58 -0.83 24.52
CA VAL A 75 11.47 -2.19 25.06
C VAL A 75 10.03 -2.66 24.98
N LEU A 76 9.80 -3.84 24.37
CA LEU A 76 8.53 -4.53 24.44
C LEU A 76 8.41 -5.24 25.79
N VAL A 77 7.45 -4.83 26.61
CA VAL A 77 7.23 -5.37 27.97
C VAL A 77 6.25 -6.55 27.94
N SER A 78 5.34 -6.60 26.97
CA SER A 78 4.37 -7.68 26.83
C SER A 78 5.07 -9.04 26.63
N HIS A 79 4.87 -9.96 27.59
CA HIS A 79 5.50 -11.27 27.56
C HIS A 79 4.90 -12.18 26.48
N ARG A 80 5.72 -13.10 25.93
CA ARG A 80 5.33 -14.19 25.02
C ARG A 80 4.74 -13.78 23.67
N THR A 81 4.96 -12.53 23.24
CA THR A 81 4.40 -12.02 22.00
C THR A 81 5.50 -11.37 21.15
N LYS A 82 5.62 -11.81 19.89
CA LYS A 82 6.46 -11.12 18.90
C LYS A 82 5.61 -10.07 18.20
N VAL A 83 6.10 -8.83 18.16
CA VAL A 83 5.36 -7.69 17.61
C VAL A 83 6.18 -7.05 16.50
N ARG A 84 5.57 -6.86 15.33
CA ARG A 84 6.17 -6.07 14.26
C ARG A 84 5.82 -4.62 14.49
N ALA A 85 6.83 -3.79 14.70
CA ALA A 85 6.65 -2.36 14.96
C ALA A 85 7.80 -1.55 14.37
N SER A 86 7.57 -0.25 14.18
CA SER A 86 8.58 0.77 13.94
C SER A 86 8.59 1.75 15.11
N CYS A 87 9.69 2.45 15.31
CA CYS A 87 9.75 3.52 16.27
C CYS A 87 10.60 4.70 15.78
N ASP A 88 10.20 5.88 16.21
CA ASP A 88 10.93 7.11 16.02
C ASP A 88 11.23 7.72 17.38
N MET A 89 12.51 7.74 17.74
CA MET A 89 13.01 8.32 18.98
C MET A 89 13.45 9.74 18.73
N ARG A 90 12.90 10.67 19.50
CA ARG A 90 13.06 12.11 19.31
C ARG A 90 13.52 12.79 20.59
N LEU A 91 14.18 13.92 20.43
CA LEU A 91 14.45 14.87 21.49
C LEU A 91 13.54 16.07 21.36
N VAL A 92 13.03 16.55 22.49
CA VAL A 92 12.17 17.74 22.55
C VAL A 92 13.00 18.95 22.90
N ASP A 93 12.95 19.98 22.06
CA ASP A 93 13.53 21.27 22.32
C ASP A 93 12.76 21.95 23.48
N GLN A 94 13.47 22.27 24.54
CA GLN A 94 12.87 22.83 25.77
C GLN A 94 12.39 24.29 25.63
N TYR A 95 12.76 24.99 24.56
CA TYR A 95 12.30 26.37 24.29
C TYR A 95 11.05 26.37 23.40
N THR A 96 11.06 25.55 22.37
CA THR A 96 10.01 25.58 21.35
C THR A 96 8.95 24.50 21.57
N GLY A 97 9.27 23.45 22.33
CA GLY A 97 8.44 22.26 22.47
C GLY A 97 8.41 21.37 21.22
N CYS A 98 9.19 21.72 20.18
CA CYS A 98 9.28 20.91 18.97
C CYS A 98 10.12 19.67 19.20
N SER A 99 9.71 18.54 18.64
CA SER A 99 10.47 17.30 18.69
C SER A 99 11.25 17.06 17.40
N PHE A 100 12.50 16.58 17.55
CA PHE A 100 13.41 16.27 16.43
C PHE A 100 13.80 14.80 16.49
N SER A 101 13.62 14.09 15.34
CA SER A 101 13.99 12.69 15.21
C SER A 101 15.51 12.52 15.31
N VAL A 102 15.94 11.69 16.23
CA VAL A 102 17.33 11.27 16.41
C VAL A 102 17.55 9.89 15.79
N HIS A 103 16.65 8.95 16.09
CA HIS A 103 16.68 7.61 15.53
C HIS A 103 15.30 7.20 15.00
N ASN A 104 15.19 7.04 13.71
CA ASN A 104 14.01 6.50 13.05
C ASN A 104 14.31 5.06 12.58
N ILE A 105 13.57 4.11 13.15
CA ILE A 105 13.76 2.68 12.92
C ILE A 105 12.54 2.15 12.18
N GLY A 106 12.77 1.63 10.98
CA GLY A 106 11.74 1.00 10.17
C GLY A 106 11.12 -0.26 10.80
N PRO A 107 10.09 -0.83 10.16
CA PRO A 107 9.38 -1.99 10.69
C PRO A 107 10.29 -3.19 10.96
N ARG A 108 10.34 -3.64 12.22
CA ARG A 108 11.10 -4.82 12.67
C ARG A 108 10.31 -5.64 13.69
N ILE A 109 10.78 -6.84 14.00
CA ILE A 109 10.16 -7.71 14.99
C ILE A 109 10.78 -7.45 16.35
N PHE A 110 9.97 -7.03 17.30
CA PHE A 110 10.30 -6.95 18.71
C PHE A 110 9.92 -8.26 19.40
N ASN A 111 10.85 -8.82 20.17
CA ASN A 111 10.66 -10.05 20.92
C ASN A 111 11.13 -9.81 22.36
N PRO A 112 10.28 -9.96 23.37
CA PRO A 112 10.65 -9.73 24.76
C PRO A 112 11.66 -10.76 25.30
N ALA A 113 11.84 -11.90 24.61
CA ALA A 113 12.84 -12.90 24.95
C ALA A 113 14.24 -12.54 24.44
N ASP A 114 14.35 -11.59 23.51
CA ASP A 114 15.64 -11.14 23.01
C ASP A 114 16.29 -10.25 24.06
N THR A 115 17.40 -10.72 24.59
CA THR A 115 18.27 -9.93 25.48
C THR A 115 18.99 -8.82 24.73
N THR A 116 19.01 -8.88 23.40
CA THR A 116 19.49 -7.82 22.54
C THR A 116 18.45 -6.71 22.48
N ARG A 117 18.80 -5.55 23.00
CA ARG A 117 17.96 -4.34 22.91
C ARG A 117 17.90 -3.89 21.45
N VAL A 118 16.72 -3.99 20.92
CA VAL A 118 16.54 -4.08 19.45
C VAL A 118 16.31 -2.72 18.80
N ALA A 119 16.03 -1.67 19.57
CA ALA A 119 15.74 -0.38 18.97
C ALA A 119 16.19 0.78 19.86
N PRO A 120 17.20 1.53 19.44
CA PRO A 120 18.01 1.37 18.21
C PRO A 120 19.03 0.21 18.28
N GLU A 121 19.57 -0.20 17.12
CA GLU A 121 20.61 -1.25 17.07
C GLU A 121 21.96 -0.78 17.65
N THR A 122 22.21 0.52 17.57
CA THR A 122 23.43 1.13 18.08
C THR A 122 23.23 1.65 19.49
N PRO A 123 24.21 1.47 20.39
CA PRO A 123 24.14 2.03 21.74
C PRO A 123 24.29 3.56 21.77
N CYS A 124 24.66 4.17 20.66
CA CYS A 124 24.92 5.60 20.55
C CYS A 124 23.65 6.35 20.13
N PHE A 125 22.91 6.90 21.10
CA PHE A 125 21.73 7.70 20.78
C PHE A 125 22.13 9.12 20.35
N ILE A 126 22.82 9.83 21.23
CA ILE A 126 23.39 11.16 20.97
C ILE A 126 24.59 11.37 21.88
N ARG A 127 25.55 12.17 21.43
CA ARG A 127 26.71 12.51 22.24
C ARG A 127 26.30 13.39 23.43
N ARG A 128 26.94 13.15 24.57
CA ARG A 128 26.68 13.92 25.77
C ARG A 128 27.05 15.39 25.63
N ASP A 129 28.22 15.66 25.02
CA ASP A 129 28.67 17.03 24.77
C ASP A 129 27.71 17.81 23.83
N GLU A 130 27.08 17.12 22.88
CA GLU A 130 26.05 17.71 22.02
C GLU A 130 24.77 18.06 22.79
N ILE A 131 24.34 17.21 23.73
CA ILE A 131 23.17 17.48 24.57
C ILE A 131 23.41 18.59 25.57
N GLU A 132 24.54 18.52 26.28
CA GLU A 132 24.84 19.43 27.41
C GLU A 132 24.96 20.90 26.97
N GLY A 133 25.21 21.17 25.69
CA GLY A 133 25.21 22.53 25.11
C GLY A 133 24.00 22.91 24.31
N SER A 134 22.97 22.07 24.28
CA SER A 134 21.85 22.21 23.32
C SER A 134 20.56 22.74 23.97
N ALA A 135 19.60 23.08 23.10
CA ALA A 135 18.23 23.42 23.49
C ALA A 135 17.43 22.23 24.06
N TYR A 136 17.97 21.01 23.93
CA TYR A 136 17.29 19.79 24.43
C TYR A 136 17.45 19.59 25.93
N LEU A 137 18.54 20.14 26.52
CA LEU A 137 18.80 20.10 27.97
C LEU A 137 18.72 21.51 28.54
N ARG A 138 17.68 21.76 29.31
CA ARG A 138 17.49 23.03 30.04
C ARG A 138 16.98 22.79 31.46
N ASP A 139 17.48 23.59 32.39
CA ASP A 139 17.10 23.49 33.78
C ASP A 139 17.24 22.06 34.35
N ASP A 140 18.30 21.36 33.88
CA ASP A 140 18.60 19.96 34.21
C ASP A 140 17.48 18.98 33.82
N ARG A 141 16.67 19.34 32.79
CA ARG A 141 15.57 18.56 32.23
C ARG A 141 15.87 18.14 30.82
N LEU A 142 15.72 16.84 30.53
CA LEU A 142 15.80 16.22 29.21
C LEU A 142 14.47 15.53 28.91
N THR A 143 13.89 15.79 27.74
CA THR A 143 12.62 15.17 27.33
C THR A 143 12.83 14.32 26.09
N ILE A 144 12.49 13.03 26.19
CA ILE A 144 12.53 12.06 25.10
C ILE A 144 11.07 11.78 24.66
N GLU A 145 10.81 11.90 23.37
CA GLU A 145 9.55 11.51 22.76
C GLU A 145 9.77 10.25 21.91
N CYS A 146 8.91 9.27 22.06
CA CYS A 146 8.93 8.05 21.29
C CYS A 146 7.60 7.83 20.57
N VAL A 147 7.63 7.80 19.25
CA VAL A 147 6.48 7.45 18.42
C VAL A 147 6.61 5.99 18.01
N VAL A 148 5.64 5.15 18.39
CA VAL A 148 5.62 3.72 18.07
C VAL A 148 4.48 3.44 17.11
N THR A 149 4.75 2.71 16.04
CA THR A 149 3.73 2.21 15.11
C THR A 149 3.77 0.68 15.10
N VAL A 150 2.68 0.05 15.50
CA VAL A 150 2.51 -1.41 15.54
C VAL A 150 1.78 -1.85 14.28
N PHE A 151 2.38 -2.80 13.55
CA PHE A 151 1.83 -3.39 12.33
C PHE A 151 1.14 -4.71 12.64
N LYS A 152 -0.14 -4.80 12.44
CA LYS A 152 -0.88 -6.06 12.58
C LYS A 152 -0.55 -7.01 11.41
N LYS A 153 -0.93 -8.29 11.54
CA LYS A 153 -0.73 -9.26 10.46
C LYS A 153 -1.63 -8.93 9.27
N PRO A 154 -1.14 -9.01 8.04
CA PRO A 154 -1.98 -8.82 6.86
C PRO A 154 -3.08 -9.88 6.82
N HIS A 155 -4.24 -9.49 6.33
CA HIS A 155 -5.36 -10.39 6.12
C HIS A 155 -5.38 -10.82 4.65
N VAL A 156 -5.40 -12.14 4.43
CA VAL A 156 -5.53 -12.73 3.10
C VAL A 156 -6.93 -13.27 2.94
N THR A 157 -7.64 -12.77 1.94
CA THR A 157 -8.96 -13.28 1.56
C THR A 157 -8.87 -14.04 0.25
N GLU A 158 -9.45 -15.24 0.19
CA GLU A 158 -9.68 -15.92 -1.07
C GLU A 158 -10.90 -15.28 -1.74
N THR A 159 -10.68 -14.68 -2.90
CA THR A 159 -11.81 -14.29 -3.74
C THR A 159 -12.35 -15.54 -4.43
N LYS A 160 -13.68 -15.62 -4.53
CA LYS A 160 -14.36 -16.70 -5.27
C LYS A 160 -13.76 -16.83 -6.67
N SER A 161 -13.59 -18.07 -7.14
CA SER A 161 -13.17 -18.34 -8.52
C SER A 161 -13.99 -17.50 -9.48
N LEU A 162 -13.30 -16.67 -10.27
CA LEU A 162 -13.95 -15.95 -11.35
C LEU A 162 -14.50 -16.97 -12.35
N PRO A 163 -15.78 -16.86 -12.76
CA PRO A 163 -16.27 -17.69 -13.84
C PRO A 163 -15.36 -17.46 -15.04
N VAL A 164 -14.83 -18.55 -15.60
CA VAL A 164 -14.13 -18.50 -16.87
C VAL A 164 -15.20 -18.13 -17.91
N ILE A 165 -15.18 -16.90 -18.39
CA ILE A 165 -15.97 -16.53 -19.55
C ILE A 165 -15.27 -17.24 -20.70
N ASP A 166 -15.88 -18.33 -21.21
CA ASP A 166 -15.46 -18.95 -22.47
C ASP A 166 -15.62 -17.88 -23.54
N MET A 167 -14.54 -17.21 -23.87
CA MET A 167 -14.51 -16.38 -25.08
C MET A 167 -14.55 -17.32 -26.27
N PRO A 168 -15.55 -17.20 -27.15
CA PRO A 168 -15.54 -17.94 -28.43
C PRO A 168 -14.22 -17.64 -29.15
N PRO A 169 -13.67 -18.59 -29.87
CA PRO A 169 -12.49 -18.34 -30.70
C PRO A 169 -12.74 -17.10 -31.56
N ALA A 170 -11.72 -16.26 -31.70
CA ALA A 170 -11.81 -14.94 -32.32
C ALA A 170 -11.90 -15.07 -33.85
N ASP A 171 -12.79 -15.92 -34.35
CA ASP A 171 -13.09 -16.04 -35.77
C ASP A 171 -14.35 -15.23 -36.11
N MET A 172 -14.13 -13.95 -36.35
CA MET A 172 -15.19 -13.04 -36.79
C MET A 172 -15.85 -13.50 -38.09
N THR A 173 -15.12 -14.17 -38.94
CA THR A 173 -15.60 -14.67 -40.24
C THR A 173 -16.66 -15.74 -40.05
N GLU A 174 -16.42 -16.69 -39.16
CA GLU A 174 -17.37 -17.78 -38.85
C GLU A 174 -18.62 -17.24 -38.18
N HIS A 175 -18.47 -16.29 -37.25
CA HIS A 175 -19.61 -15.65 -36.56
C HIS A 175 -20.47 -14.80 -37.51
N VAL A 176 -19.84 -14.07 -38.44
CA VAL A 176 -20.56 -13.32 -39.49
C VAL A 176 -21.25 -14.25 -40.46
N ALA A 177 -20.60 -15.34 -40.90
CA ALA A 177 -21.20 -16.35 -41.75
C ALA A 177 -22.45 -16.96 -41.10
N LYS A 178 -22.39 -17.31 -39.84
CA LYS A 178 -23.53 -17.85 -39.09
C LYS A 178 -24.70 -16.86 -38.97
N LEU A 179 -24.43 -15.57 -38.76
CA LEU A 179 -25.48 -14.53 -38.74
C LEU A 179 -26.16 -14.38 -40.11
N LEU A 180 -25.40 -14.52 -41.19
CA LEU A 180 -25.94 -14.48 -42.55
C LEU A 180 -26.82 -15.72 -42.85
N GLU A 181 -26.38 -16.91 -42.42
CA GLU A 181 -27.15 -18.15 -42.57
C GLU A 181 -28.46 -18.14 -41.78
N GLU A 182 -28.41 -17.61 -40.55
CA GLU A 182 -29.58 -17.50 -39.68
C GLU A 182 -30.57 -16.41 -40.11
N LYS A 183 -30.28 -15.64 -41.14
CA LYS A 183 -31.07 -14.52 -41.67
C LYS A 183 -31.53 -13.54 -40.59
N LYS A 184 -30.66 -13.25 -39.66
CA LYS A 184 -30.96 -12.34 -38.54
C LYS A 184 -30.24 -11.02 -38.68
N GLY A 185 -30.93 -9.92 -38.35
CA GLY A 185 -30.34 -8.60 -38.25
C GLY A 185 -30.07 -7.88 -39.57
N PHE A 186 -30.73 -8.29 -40.66
CA PHE A 186 -30.66 -7.55 -41.90
C PHE A 186 -31.27 -6.16 -41.74
N ASP A 187 -30.62 -5.16 -42.33
CA ASP A 187 -30.97 -3.74 -42.18
C ASP A 187 -31.13 -3.00 -43.52
N VAL A 188 -30.93 -3.71 -44.63
CA VAL A 188 -31.22 -3.21 -46.00
C VAL A 188 -31.66 -4.34 -46.89
N SER A 189 -32.58 -4.04 -47.83
CA SER A 189 -33.08 -4.98 -48.86
C SER A 189 -32.80 -4.41 -50.24
N PHE A 190 -32.36 -5.25 -51.16
CA PHE A 190 -32.19 -4.94 -52.57
C PHE A 190 -33.22 -5.70 -53.40
N ILE A 191 -33.83 -5.02 -54.39
CA ILE A 191 -34.67 -5.65 -55.39
C ILE A 191 -33.87 -5.73 -56.70
N VAL A 192 -33.55 -6.97 -57.12
CA VAL A 192 -32.76 -7.25 -58.29
C VAL A 192 -33.53 -8.26 -59.13
N GLY A 193 -33.88 -7.92 -60.38
CA GLY A 193 -34.65 -8.82 -61.26
C GLY A 193 -36.02 -9.24 -60.72
N GLY A 194 -36.59 -8.51 -59.78
CA GLY A 194 -37.87 -8.85 -59.15
C GLY A 194 -37.73 -9.68 -57.86
N GLU A 195 -36.54 -10.12 -57.54
CA GLU A 195 -36.26 -10.82 -56.28
C GLU A 195 -35.78 -9.86 -55.18
N THR A 196 -36.18 -10.10 -53.94
CA THR A 196 -35.75 -9.31 -52.79
C THR A 196 -34.60 -10.02 -52.07
N ILE A 197 -33.46 -9.36 -51.97
CA ILE A 197 -32.26 -9.84 -51.30
C ILE A 197 -32.04 -9.01 -50.04
N GLU A 198 -32.16 -9.63 -48.87
CA GLU A 198 -31.94 -9.01 -47.58
C GLU A 198 -30.46 -9.15 -47.17
N VAL A 199 -29.85 -8.06 -46.74
CA VAL A 199 -28.41 -8.01 -46.43
C VAL A 199 -28.09 -7.08 -45.24
N HIS A 200 -26.90 -7.27 -44.70
CA HIS A 200 -26.36 -6.36 -43.70
C HIS A 200 -25.62 -5.21 -44.39
N ARG A 201 -26.10 -4.00 -44.21
CA ARG A 201 -25.51 -2.76 -44.71
C ARG A 201 -24.00 -2.65 -44.39
N PHE A 202 -23.65 -3.00 -43.16
CA PHE A 202 -22.28 -2.98 -42.70
C PHE A 202 -21.37 -3.94 -43.49
N VAL A 203 -21.82 -5.16 -43.74
CA VAL A 203 -21.06 -6.18 -44.47
C VAL A 203 -20.81 -5.74 -45.89
N LEU A 204 -21.82 -5.21 -46.57
CA LEU A 204 -21.67 -4.69 -47.94
C LEU A 204 -20.71 -3.51 -48.03
N ALA A 205 -20.85 -2.55 -47.11
CA ALA A 205 -19.99 -1.37 -47.09
C ALA A 205 -18.53 -1.71 -46.76
N MET A 206 -18.30 -2.75 -45.97
CA MET A 206 -16.96 -3.22 -45.64
C MET A 206 -16.28 -3.89 -46.85
N ARG A 207 -17.04 -4.50 -47.76
CA ARG A 207 -16.54 -5.23 -48.93
C ARG A 207 -16.49 -4.40 -50.20
N SER A 208 -17.27 -3.33 -50.31
CA SER A 208 -17.35 -2.52 -51.52
C SER A 208 -17.33 -1.02 -51.19
N PRO A 209 -16.34 -0.28 -51.73
CA PRO A 209 -16.33 1.19 -51.63
C PRO A 209 -17.57 1.85 -52.25
N VAL A 210 -18.15 1.21 -53.28
CA VAL A 210 -19.37 1.71 -53.95
C VAL A 210 -20.55 1.59 -53.00
N PHE A 211 -20.79 0.43 -52.44
CA PHE A 211 -21.84 0.28 -51.42
C PHE A 211 -21.60 1.08 -50.15
N LYS A 212 -20.35 1.31 -49.79
CA LYS A 212 -20.03 2.22 -48.70
C LYS A 212 -20.50 3.65 -48.99
N ALA A 213 -20.24 4.15 -50.21
CA ALA A 213 -20.67 5.47 -50.64
C ALA A 213 -22.19 5.58 -50.76
N GLU A 214 -22.84 4.54 -51.31
CA GLU A 214 -24.29 4.47 -51.48
C GLU A 214 -25.04 4.39 -50.12
N LEU A 215 -24.62 3.49 -49.24
CA LEU A 215 -25.35 3.19 -48.01
C LEU A 215 -25.04 4.11 -46.83
N TYR A 216 -23.85 4.74 -46.85
CA TYR A 216 -23.37 5.63 -45.77
C TYR A 216 -22.98 7.04 -46.25
N GLY A 217 -23.00 7.26 -47.56
CA GLY A 217 -22.69 8.56 -48.16
C GLY A 217 -23.87 9.54 -48.11
N SER A 218 -23.73 10.67 -48.76
CA SER A 218 -24.77 11.71 -48.86
C SER A 218 -25.79 11.46 -49.97
N MET A 219 -25.77 10.29 -50.61
CA MET A 219 -26.69 9.92 -51.66
C MET A 219 -28.13 9.70 -51.15
N ARG A 220 -29.09 9.75 -52.07
CA ARG A 220 -30.52 9.67 -51.74
C ARG A 220 -30.92 8.34 -51.12
N GLU A 221 -30.26 7.27 -51.53
CA GLU A 221 -30.43 5.89 -51.09
C GLU A 221 -30.06 5.71 -49.62
N ALA A 222 -29.07 6.46 -49.12
CA ALA A 222 -28.68 6.45 -47.71
C ALA A 222 -29.75 7.03 -46.77
N ARG A 223 -30.66 7.85 -47.31
CA ARG A 223 -31.70 8.58 -46.54
C ARG A 223 -33.08 7.91 -46.54
N THR A 224 -33.38 7.07 -47.56
CA THR A 224 -34.70 6.47 -47.80
C THR A 224 -34.74 5.02 -47.38
N GLY A 225 -34.23 4.68 -46.26
CA GLY A 225 -34.38 3.40 -45.56
C GLY A 225 -34.85 2.18 -46.33
N GLN A 226 -34.19 1.12 -46.15
CA GLN A 226 -34.57 -0.29 -46.20
C GLN A 226 -34.74 -0.99 -47.54
N CYS A 227 -35.21 -0.38 -48.62
CA CYS A 227 -35.39 -1.13 -49.91
C CYS A 227 -34.81 -0.34 -51.08
N ILE A 228 -33.79 -0.88 -51.76
CA ILE A 228 -33.08 -0.24 -52.87
C ILE A 228 -33.33 -1.09 -54.15
N THR A 229 -33.87 -0.47 -55.20
CA THR A 229 -34.09 -1.15 -56.48
C THR A 229 -32.92 -0.93 -57.42
N ILE A 230 -32.26 -1.99 -57.86
CA ILE A 230 -31.17 -1.96 -58.83
C ILE A 230 -31.75 -2.27 -60.20
N LYS A 231 -31.72 -1.28 -61.09
CA LYS A 231 -32.34 -1.38 -62.42
C LYS A 231 -31.41 -1.90 -63.52
N ASP A 232 -30.10 -1.94 -63.31
CA ASP A 232 -29.09 -2.16 -64.33
C ASP A 232 -28.18 -3.39 -64.07
N MET A 233 -28.70 -4.48 -63.53
CA MET A 233 -28.04 -5.79 -63.56
C MET A 233 -28.72 -6.68 -64.58
N GLN A 234 -28.10 -6.84 -65.79
CA GLN A 234 -28.38 -7.92 -66.72
C GLN A 234 -27.46 -9.09 -66.42
#